data_83ad6d55e5b34c652475a785ccb08d03
#
_entry.id   83ad6d55e5b34c652475a785ccb08d03
#
_cell.length_a   1.000
_cell.length_b   1.000
_cell.length_c   1.000
_cell.angle_alpha   90.00
_cell.angle_beta   90.00
_cell.angle_gamma   90.00
#
_symmetry.space_group_name_H-M   'P 1'
#
loop_
_entity.id
_entity.type
_entity.pdbx_description
1 polymer ?
#
loop_
_entity_poly.entity_id
_entity_poly.type
_entity_poly.pdbx_seq_one_letter_code
_entity_poly.pdbx_strand_id
1 'polypeptide(L)'
;MAKLKGLTAKVEPHHRYKTPHQIYDVKTQASGKSPRKIAEATLKKIAGDLKIKPDLSQLKFDQVRESILGSHVLYQQYHNGKPISGAWIRVDVDKDGRVFNIHNDLVSEPAMVKTRKAEAKRSATTQTRQLSASEAKAIATKAAAPAKGDATRIVSSELCYYKYNGVPTLSWKVIVKTTPPISAAKARRPAEWKIYVDAVTGAILDKHNLLRFIDGKGRVFDPNPVVTLNDTSLEDNSTIPDKAYTEVVLRDLKTSGFIEGPYVTTKTTRNRIKKKNRDFRFRRTDRAFKEVMVYFHIDRLQRHLQEMGFTNVLNHPIPVNIDGQSDDNSHYSPSDKDLTFGTGGVDDAEDAEIILHEYGHAIQDNQVPGFGQSSEGGAMGEGFGDFLAGSFFSDVKPKAMKPTVGNWDATAYSGAEPPFLRRLDSNKQYPKDLHGEVHDDGEIWSACLWELRAALGRATTEQLVIAHHFLLARDSGFEQGANALITADKNLNKGANESAIRDVFVRRGILPNPKRRGKRAGTPFDEIRQNAIKKRNGRGK
;
A
#
# COMPACT_ATOMS: atom_id res chain seq x y z
N MET A 1 16.92 -19.21 41.25
CA MET A 1 17.09 -19.91 39.97
C MET A 1 16.57 -21.33 40.10
N ALA A 2 15.61 -21.75 39.28
CA ALA A 2 15.16 -23.13 39.26
C ALA A 2 16.27 -24.02 38.65
N LYS A 3 16.69 -25.06 39.34
CA LYS A 3 17.65 -26.06 38.81
C LYS A 3 16.87 -27.13 38.05
N LEU A 4 17.30 -27.43 36.80
CA LEU A 4 16.79 -28.57 36.04
C LEU A 4 17.47 -29.85 36.55
N LYS A 5 16.71 -30.94 36.66
CA LYS A 5 17.27 -32.25 36.95
C LYS A 5 18.01 -32.76 35.69
N GLY A 6 19.33 -32.66 35.69
CA GLY A 6 20.15 -33.23 34.64
C GLY A 6 20.66 -32.24 33.58
N LEU A 7 20.45 -30.94 33.73
CA LEU A 7 20.99 -29.94 32.83
C LEU A 7 21.40 -28.69 33.63
N THR A 8 22.63 -28.19 33.43
CA THR A 8 23.06 -26.93 34.02
C THR A 8 22.63 -25.80 33.12
N ALA A 9 21.72 -24.93 33.57
CA ALA A 9 21.20 -23.83 32.81
C ALA A 9 20.53 -22.78 33.71
N LYS A 10 20.29 -21.57 33.17
CA LYS A 10 19.36 -20.59 33.73
C LYS A 10 17.95 -20.86 33.20
N VAL A 11 16.94 -20.66 34.05
CA VAL A 11 15.55 -21.02 33.70
C VAL A 11 14.59 -19.90 34.09
N GLU A 12 13.79 -19.48 33.11
CA GLU A 12 12.60 -18.67 33.32
C GLU A 12 11.33 -19.54 33.31
N PRO A 13 10.44 -19.41 34.26
CA PRO A 13 9.23 -20.26 34.33
C PRO A 13 8.16 -19.79 33.35
N HIS A 14 7.43 -20.72 32.78
CA HIS A 14 6.22 -20.45 32.01
C HIS A 14 5.15 -19.87 32.94
N HIS A 15 4.65 -18.67 32.61
CA HIS A 15 3.72 -17.91 33.46
C HIS A 15 2.47 -18.71 33.87
N ARG A 16 1.96 -19.57 33.02
CA ARG A 16 0.71 -20.35 33.22
C ARG A 16 0.93 -21.75 33.80
N TYR A 17 1.90 -22.50 33.24
CA TYR A 17 2.09 -23.92 33.61
C TYR A 17 3.14 -24.13 34.69
N LYS A 18 3.89 -23.09 35.05
CA LYS A 18 5.00 -23.16 36.03
C LYS A 18 6.05 -24.22 35.67
N THR A 19 6.15 -24.56 34.39
CA THR A 19 7.23 -25.37 33.82
C THR A 19 8.34 -24.44 33.31
N PRO A 20 9.56 -24.91 33.06
CA PRO A 20 10.56 -24.14 32.37
C PRO A 20 10.01 -23.61 31.04
N HIS A 21 10.12 -22.29 30.80
CA HIS A 21 9.68 -21.63 29.56
C HIS A 21 10.87 -21.32 28.66
N GLN A 22 11.80 -20.49 29.19
CA GLN A 22 13.06 -20.22 28.53
C GLN A 22 14.20 -20.80 29.35
N ILE A 23 15.03 -21.63 28.72
CA ILE A 23 16.18 -22.30 29.32
C ILE A 23 17.40 -21.83 28.53
N TYR A 24 18.27 -21.06 29.13
CA TYR A 24 19.41 -20.43 28.48
C TYR A 24 20.70 -20.60 29.29
N ASP A 25 21.84 -20.19 28.74
CA ASP A 25 23.15 -20.50 29.31
C ASP A 25 23.32 -22.02 29.55
N VAL A 26 22.82 -22.82 28.63
CA VAL A 26 22.83 -24.27 28.75
C VAL A 26 24.25 -24.79 28.58
N LYS A 27 24.71 -25.62 29.51
CA LYS A 27 26.03 -26.24 29.45
C LYS A 27 25.88 -27.71 29.07
N THR A 28 26.22 -28.03 27.82
CA THR A 28 26.33 -29.40 27.33
C THR A 28 27.71 -29.63 26.69
N GLN A 29 28.09 -30.89 26.56
CA GLN A 29 29.30 -31.25 25.83
C GLN A 29 29.04 -31.20 24.32
N ALA A 30 30.09 -30.94 23.54
CA ALA A 30 30.07 -31.04 22.09
C ALA A 30 29.67 -32.46 21.64
N SER A 31 28.95 -32.57 20.53
CA SER A 31 28.48 -33.83 20.02
C SER A 31 28.48 -33.87 18.50
N GLY A 32 29.08 -34.91 17.91
CA GLY A 32 29.04 -35.14 16.46
C GLY A 32 27.71 -35.72 15.94
N LYS A 33 26.69 -35.85 16.79
CA LYS A 33 25.36 -36.34 16.36
C LYS A 33 24.61 -35.26 15.59
N SER A 34 23.63 -35.67 14.78
CA SER A 34 22.77 -34.71 14.12
C SER A 34 22.00 -33.85 15.11
N PRO A 35 21.72 -32.56 14.79
CA PRO A 35 21.00 -31.64 15.68
C PRO A 35 19.68 -32.19 16.22
N ARG A 36 18.94 -32.94 15.38
CA ARG A 36 17.71 -33.62 15.80
C ARG A 36 17.96 -34.68 16.89
N LYS A 37 18.97 -35.52 16.73
CA LYS A 37 19.32 -36.52 17.75
C LYS A 37 19.76 -35.90 19.07
N ILE A 38 20.49 -34.78 18.99
CA ILE A 38 20.93 -34.01 20.16
C ILE A 38 19.69 -33.43 20.89
N ALA A 39 18.77 -32.82 20.14
CA ALA A 39 17.54 -32.25 20.67
C ALA A 39 16.66 -33.32 21.34
N GLU A 40 16.43 -34.47 20.71
CA GLU A 40 15.67 -35.61 21.27
C GLU A 40 16.28 -36.14 22.58
N ALA A 41 17.59 -36.31 22.61
CA ALA A 41 18.29 -36.74 23.82
C ALA A 41 18.16 -35.72 24.97
N THR A 42 18.30 -34.47 24.63
CA THR A 42 18.13 -33.37 25.61
C THR A 42 16.72 -33.30 26.17
N LEU A 43 15.71 -33.37 25.30
CA LEU A 43 14.30 -33.35 25.71
C LEU A 43 13.92 -34.54 26.59
N LYS A 44 14.40 -35.77 26.28
CA LYS A 44 14.21 -36.94 27.13
C LYS A 44 14.80 -36.72 28.51
N LYS A 45 15.99 -36.11 28.59
CA LYS A 45 16.70 -35.86 29.85
C LYS A 45 15.93 -34.89 30.78
N ILE A 46 15.28 -33.85 30.22
CA ILE A 46 14.55 -32.83 30.98
C ILE A 46 13.02 -33.01 30.95
N ALA A 47 12.52 -34.12 30.43
CA ALA A 47 11.08 -34.36 30.28
C ALA A 47 10.30 -34.22 31.58
N GLY A 48 10.89 -34.66 32.70
CA GLY A 48 10.31 -34.52 34.04
C GLY A 48 10.15 -33.05 34.47
N ASP A 49 11.15 -32.21 34.17
CA ASP A 49 11.11 -30.77 34.47
C ASP A 49 10.07 -30.05 33.60
N LEU A 50 9.95 -30.47 32.34
CA LEU A 50 8.95 -29.97 31.41
C LEU A 50 7.54 -30.49 31.71
N LYS A 51 7.41 -31.49 32.60
CA LYS A 51 6.16 -32.20 32.94
C LYS A 51 5.51 -32.79 31.69
N ILE A 52 6.30 -33.45 30.86
CA ILE A 52 5.88 -34.17 29.66
C ILE A 52 6.26 -35.66 29.74
N LYS A 53 5.73 -36.51 28.86
CA LYS A 53 6.07 -37.92 28.85
C LYS A 53 7.53 -38.13 28.42
N PRO A 54 8.29 -38.98 29.13
CA PRO A 54 9.71 -39.22 28.82
C PRO A 54 9.99 -39.85 27.46
N ASP A 55 9.03 -40.59 26.90
CA ASP A 55 9.10 -41.18 25.57
C ASP A 55 8.92 -40.18 24.43
N LEU A 56 8.54 -38.93 24.77
CA LEU A 56 8.22 -37.84 23.84
C LEU A 56 7.09 -38.19 22.86
N SER A 57 6.26 -39.20 23.12
CA SER A 57 5.21 -39.69 22.20
C SER A 57 4.19 -38.64 21.81
N GLN A 58 4.04 -37.58 22.62
CA GLN A 58 3.17 -36.41 22.32
C GLN A 58 3.82 -35.35 21.44
N LEU A 59 5.09 -35.49 21.10
CA LEU A 59 5.82 -34.56 20.24
C LEU A 59 6.00 -35.14 18.85
N LYS A 60 5.76 -34.34 17.82
CA LYS A 60 6.15 -34.63 16.45
C LYS A 60 7.22 -33.66 16.00
N PHE A 61 8.25 -34.19 15.38
CA PHE A 61 9.26 -33.37 14.72
C PHE A 61 8.59 -32.51 13.63
N ASP A 62 8.88 -31.21 13.66
CA ASP A 62 8.37 -30.25 12.68
C ASP A 62 9.45 -29.93 11.64
N GLN A 63 10.55 -29.31 12.06
CA GLN A 63 11.62 -28.89 11.16
C GLN A 63 12.93 -28.60 11.91
N VAL A 64 14.01 -28.49 11.14
CA VAL A 64 15.25 -27.83 11.55
C VAL A 64 15.39 -26.56 10.73
N ARG A 65 15.68 -25.45 11.40
CA ARG A 65 16.06 -24.19 10.76
C ARG A 65 17.50 -23.90 11.06
N GLU A 66 18.25 -23.51 10.03
CA GLU A 66 19.66 -23.12 10.19
C GLU A 66 19.79 -21.61 10.35
N SER A 67 20.79 -21.19 11.15
CA SER A 67 21.20 -19.80 11.28
C SER A 67 22.71 -19.69 11.49
N ILE A 68 23.22 -18.46 11.59
CA ILE A 68 24.63 -18.22 11.95
C ILE A 68 25.00 -18.77 13.34
N LEU A 69 24.04 -18.96 14.22
CA LEU A 69 24.21 -19.49 15.58
C LEU A 69 24.22 -21.02 15.63
N GLY A 70 23.71 -21.70 14.60
CA GLY A 70 23.58 -23.14 14.53
C GLY A 70 22.19 -23.59 14.08
N SER A 71 21.76 -24.75 14.56
CA SER A 71 20.53 -25.44 14.16
C SER A 71 19.42 -25.26 15.21
N HIS A 72 18.24 -24.87 14.78
CA HIS A 72 17.05 -24.68 15.61
C HIS A 72 16.05 -25.82 15.35
N VAL A 73 15.97 -26.79 16.25
CA VAL A 73 15.14 -27.98 16.09
C VAL A 73 13.78 -27.76 16.74
N LEU A 74 12.70 -27.87 15.95
CA LEU A 74 11.34 -27.59 16.39
C LEU A 74 10.51 -28.89 16.48
N TYR A 75 9.72 -29.01 17.55
CA TYR A 75 8.72 -30.04 17.75
C TYR A 75 7.37 -29.43 18.09
N GLN A 76 6.31 -29.94 17.48
CA GLN A 76 4.92 -29.59 17.76
C GLN A 76 4.30 -30.64 18.69
N GLN A 77 3.59 -30.20 19.72
CA GLN A 77 2.83 -31.09 20.60
C GLN A 77 1.49 -31.48 20.01
N TYR A 78 1.13 -32.76 20.19
CA TYR A 78 -0.10 -33.36 19.70
C TYR A 78 -0.90 -34.00 20.84
N HIS A 79 -2.22 -34.05 20.68
CA HIS A 79 -3.16 -34.79 21.50
C HIS A 79 -4.19 -35.46 20.60
N ASN A 80 -4.48 -36.75 20.80
CA ASN A 80 -5.42 -37.56 19.99
C ASN A 80 -5.21 -37.35 18.47
N GLY A 81 -3.97 -37.37 18.02
CA GLY A 81 -3.59 -37.21 16.63
C GLY A 81 -3.67 -35.81 16.04
N LYS A 82 -4.12 -34.81 16.83
CA LYS A 82 -4.28 -33.41 16.39
C LYS A 82 -3.26 -32.50 17.06
N PRO A 83 -2.76 -31.45 16.36
CA PRO A 83 -1.82 -30.50 16.96
C PRO A 83 -2.49 -29.65 18.05
N ILE A 84 -1.72 -29.32 19.09
CA ILE A 84 -2.12 -28.32 20.06
C ILE A 84 -1.56 -26.96 19.58
N SER A 85 -2.42 -26.10 19.07
CA SER A 85 -2.02 -24.82 18.51
C SER A 85 -1.23 -23.97 19.50
N GLY A 86 -0.05 -23.50 19.09
CA GLY A 86 0.87 -22.73 19.92
C GLY A 86 1.59 -23.56 21.00
N ALA A 87 1.52 -24.89 20.99
CA ALA A 87 2.28 -25.75 21.88
C ALA A 87 3.44 -26.40 21.13
N TRP A 88 4.58 -25.76 21.17
CA TRP A 88 5.80 -26.20 20.51
C TRP A 88 7.01 -26.07 21.44
N ILE A 89 8.07 -26.78 21.12
CA ILE A 89 9.36 -26.63 21.81
C ILE A 89 10.45 -26.53 20.75
N ARG A 90 11.37 -25.61 20.98
CA ARG A 90 12.56 -25.41 20.15
C ARG A 90 13.80 -25.69 20.98
N VAL A 91 14.71 -26.48 20.44
CA VAL A 91 16.05 -26.73 20.99
C VAL A 91 17.07 -26.15 20.03
N ASP A 92 17.88 -25.25 20.51
CA ASP A 92 18.89 -24.56 19.73
C ASP A 92 20.26 -25.21 19.98
N VAL A 93 20.91 -25.68 18.92
CA VAL A 93 22.18 -26.43 18.93
C VAL A 93 23.21 -25.66 18.16
N ASP A 94 24.37 -25.39 18.76
CA ASP A 94 25.48 -24.68 18.10
C ASP A 94 26.21 -25.57 17.05
N LYS A 95 27.20 -24.98 16.37
CA LYS A 95 27.97 -25.69 15.32
C LYS A 95 28.82 -26.84 15.85
N ASP A 96 29.15 -26.84 17.15
CA ASP A 96 29.90 -27.91 17.82
C ASP A 96 28.96 -29.01 18.37
N GLY A 97 27.67 -28.89 18.17
CA GLY A 97 26.66 -29.82 18.67
C GLY A 97 26.36 -29.63 20.18
N ARG A 98 26.56 -28.42 20.74
CA ARG A 98 26.15 -28.10 22.11
C ARG A 98 24.77 -27.45 22.09
N VAL A 99 23.91 -27.84 23.02
CA VAL A 99 22.65 -27.14 23.24
C VAL A 99 22.94 -25.85 24.01
N PHE A 100 22.50 -24.71 23.50
CA PHE A 100 22.73 -23.41 24.14
C PHE A 100 21.45 -22.70 24.60
N ASN A 101 20.28 -23.06 24.01
CA ASN A 101 19.01 -22.47 24.40
C ASN A 101 17.86 -23.45 24.12
N ILE A 102 16.80 -23.39 24.94
CA ILE A 102 15.54 -24.14 24.72
C ILE A 102 14.38 -23.21 25.03
N HIS A 103 13.43 -23.14 24.11
CA HIS A 103 12.20 -22.38 24.30
C HIS A 103 11.00 -23.33 24.33
N ASN A 104 10.20 -23.30 25.38
CA ASN A 104 9.16 -24.27 25.66
C ASN A 104 7.80 -23.62 25.87
N ASP A 105 6.88 -23.88 24.97
CA ASP A 105 5.45 -23.52 25.03
C ASP A 105 4.53 -24.75 25.17
N LEU A 106 5.07 -25.90 25.55
CA LEU A 106 4.29 -27.14 25.69
C LEU A 106 3.25 -27.02 26.82
N VAL A 107 2.16 -27.72 26.62
CA VAL A 107 1.15 -27.94 27.65
C VAL A 107 1.64 -29.06 28.57
N SER A 108 1.66 -28.79 29.85
CA SER A 108 2.08 -29.76 30.87
C SER A 108 1.09 -30.91 31.02
N GLU A 109 1.56 -32.11 31.42
CA GLU A 109 0.71 -33.29 31.65
C GLU A 109 -0.45 -33.05 32.64
N PRO A 110 -0.28 -32.31 33.73
CA PRO A 110 -1.42 -31.96 34.58
C PRO A 110 -2.53 -31.17 33.87
N ALA A 111 -2.19 -30.31 32.93
CA ALA A 111 -3.17 -29.60 32.10
C ALA A 111 -3.83 -30.55 31.09
N MET A 112 -3.09 -31.51 30.53
CA MET A 112 -3.63 -32.54 29.66
C MET A 112 -4.60 -33.50 30.39
N VAL A 113 -4.38 -33.78 31.66
CA VAL A 113 -5.34 -34.52 32.49
C VAL A 113 -6.67 -33.78 32.60
N LYS A 114 -6.65 -32.43 32.76
CA LYS A 114 -7.88 -31.61 32.76
C LYS A 114 -8.60 -31.68 31.41
N THR A 115 -7.85 -31.64 30.30
CA THR A 115 -8.40 -31.82 28.93
C THR A 115 -9.14 -33.14 28.82
N ARG A 116 -8.48 -34.25 29.16
CA ARG A 116 -9.09 -35.59 29.08
C ARG A 116 -10.36 -35.73 29.95
N LYS A 117 -10.37 -35.15 31.14
CA LYS A 117 -11.56 -35.09 32.01
C LYS A 117 -12.69 -34.28 31.39
N ALA A 118 -12.39 -33.15 30.77
CA ALA A 118 -13.37 -32.32 30.08
C ALA A 118 -13.95 -33.04 28.86
N GLU A 119 -13.13 -33.73 28.07
CA GLU A 119 -13.57 -34.55 26.95
C GLU A 119 -14.47 -35.70 27.37
N ALA A 120 -14.08 -36.45 28.43
CA ALA A 120 -14.91 -37.53 29.00
C ALA A 120 -16.26 -37.03 29.49
N LYS A 121 -16.31 -35.88 30.18
CA LYS A 121 -17.56 -35.25 30.61
C LYS A 121 -18.46 -34.86 29.43
N ARG A 122 -17.88 -34.29 28.39
CA ARG A 122 -18.60 -33.95 27.16
C ARG A 122 -19.16 -35.17 26.41
N SER A 123 -18.40 -36.26 26.38
CA SER A 123 -18.82 -37.53 25.79
C SER A 123 -19.96 -38.22 26.59
N ALA A 124 -19.99 -38.05 27.91
CA ALA A 124 -21.01 -38.65 28.79
C ALA A 124 -22.33 -37.88 28.80
N THR A 125 -22.34 -36.59 28.47
CA THR A 125 -23.54 -35.75 28.36
C THR A 125 -24.05 -35.82 26.92
N THR A 126 -24.78 -36.84 26.59
CA THR A 126 -25.62 -37.10 25.39
C THR A 126 -25.50 -36.13 24.20
N GLN A 127 -25.11 -36.69 23.01
CA GLN A 127 -25.37 -36.12 21.66
C GLN A 127 -24.74 -34.77 21.27
N THR A 128 -23.59 -34.39 21.80
CA THR A 128 -22.87 -33.26 21.25
C THR A 128 -22.08 -33.68 20.03
N ARG A 129 -22.70 -33.56 18.85
CA ARG A 129 -22.05 -33.76 17.56
C ARG A 129 -20.92 -32.76 17.39
N GLN A 130 -19.73 -33.23 17.01
CA GLN A 130 -18.66 -32.35 16.59
C GLN A 130 -19.10 -31.57 15.34
N LEU A 131 -18.88 -30.27 15.34
CA LEU A 131 -19.12 -29.41 14.18
C LEU A 131 -18.29 -29.84 12.98
N SER A 132 -18.91 -29.85 11.82
CA SER A 132 -18.20 -30.01 10.54
C SER A 132 -17.32 -28.81 10.22
N ALA A 133 -16.38 -28.99 9.32
CA ALA A 133 -15.56 -27.88 8.81
C ALA A 133 -16.40 -26.77 8.18
N SER A 134 -17.52 -27.13 7.52
CA SER A 134 -18.42 -26.15 6.90
C SER A 134 -19.11 -25.26 7.93
N GLU A 135 -19.65 -25.86 9.00
CA GLU A 135 -20.29 -25.14 10.10
C GLU A 135 -19.31 -24.22 10.81
N ALA A 136 -18.10 -24.71 11.10
CA ALA A 136 -17.05 -23.90 11.72
C ALA A 136 -16.61 -22.71 10.87
N LYS A 137 -16.49 -22.92 9.54
CA LYS A 137 -16.20 -21.83 8.57
C LYS A 137 -17.30 -20.78 8.58
N ALA A 138 -18.59 -21.17 8.59
CA ALA A 138 -19.72 -20.25 8.65
C ALA A 138 -19.69 -19.42 9.94
N ILE A 139 -19.47 -20.07 11.09
CA ILE A 139 -19.34 -19.39 12.40
C ILE A 139 -18.16 -18.41 12.38
N ALA A 140 -16.99 -18.84 11.89
CA ALA A 140 -15.81 -17.99 11.82
C ALA A 140 -16.00 -16.81 10.87
N THR A 141 -16.67 -17.00 9.73
CA THR A 141 -17.00 -15.91 8.80
C THR A 141 -17.89 -14.87 9.47
N LYS A 142 -18.94 -15.31 10.18
CA LYS A 142 -19.79 -14.41 10.98
C LYS A 142 -18.99 -13.69 12.07
N ALA A 143 -18.10 -14.41 12.77
CA ALA A 143 -17.24 -13.85 13.81
C ALA A 143 -16.20 -12.87 13.26
N ALA A 144 -15.76 -13.03 12.02
CA ALA A 144 -14.90 -12.05 11.34
C ALA A 144 -15.59 -10.69 11.20
N ALA A 145 -16.93 -10.66 11.34
CA ALA A 145 -17.77 -9.46 11.28
C ALA A 145 -17.51 -8.61 10.03
N PRO A 146 -17.58 -9.19 8.82
CA PRO A 146 -17.44 -8.41 7.60
C PRO A 146 -18.55 -7.37 7.54
N ALA A 147 -18.20 -6.14 7.17
CA ALA A 147 -19.22 -5.13 6.95
C ALA A 147 -19.95 -5.38 5.61
N LYS A 148 -21.10 -4.73 5.42
CA LYS A 148 -21.87 -4.85 4.17
C LYS A 148 -20.98 -4.55 2.96
N GLY A 149 -20.92 -5.47 2.03
CA GLY A 149 -20.14 -5.37 0.80
C GLY A 149 -18.71 -5.91 0.91
N ASP A 150 -18.19 -6.30 2.11
CA ASP A 150 -16.87 -6.91 2.21
C ASP A 150 -16.83 -8.27 1.53
N ALA A 151 -15.81 -8.48 0.69
CA ALA A 151 -15.50 -9.82 0.20
C ALA A 151 -14.87 -10.65 1.32
N THR A 152 -15.33 -11.90 1.47
CA THR A 152 -14.79 -12.84 2.45
C THR A 152 -14.23 -14.07 1.76
N ARG A 153 -13.05 -14.55 2.22
CA ARG A 153 -12.43 -15.77 1.72
C ARG A 153 -11.87 -16.59 2.88
N ILE A 154 -12.21 -17.87 2.92
CA ILE A 154 -11.55 -18.82 3.81
C ILE A 154 -10.18 -19.16 3.23
N VAL A 155 -9.13 -18.89 3.97
CA VAL A 155 -7.74 -19.21 3.60
C VAL A 155 -7.42 -20.65 3.99
N SER A 156 -7.78 -21.03 5.22
CA SER A 156 -7.57 -22.40 5.73
C SER A 156 -8.56 -22.73 6.84
N SER A 157 -8.75 -24.02 7.08
CA SER A 157 -9.45 -24.53 8.26
C SER A 157 -8.80 -25.84 8.71
N GLU A 158 -8.53 -25.98 10.00
CA GLU A 158 -7.84 -27.11 10.60
C GLU A 158 -8.46 -27.46 11.95
N LEU A 159 -8.70 -28.74 12.20
CA LEU A 159 -9.13 -29.22 13.51
C LEU A 159 -7.90 -29.42 14.42
N CYS A 160 -7.85 -28.69 15.50
CA CYS A 160 -6.73 -28.67 16.45
C CYS A 160 -7.21 -28.51 17.88
N TYR A 161 -6.30 -28.58 18.84
CA TYR A 161 -6.57 -28.13 20.20
C TYR A 161 -6.08 -26.70 20.37
N TYR A 162 -6.90 -25.82 20.93
CA TYR A 162 -6.52 -24.45 21.30
C TYR A 162 -6.36 -24.33 22.83
N LYS A 163 -5.30 -23.66 23.29
CA LYS A 163 -5.00 -23.48 24.73
C LYS A 163 -5.93 -22.45 25.39
N TYR A 164 -7.24 -22.75 25.43
CA TYR A 164 -8.22 -21.87 26.03
C TYR A 164 -8.12 -21.90 27.56
N ASN A 165 -7.84 -20.74 28.17
CA ASN A 165 -7.60 -20.63 29.62
C ASN A 165 -6.60 -21.67 30.19
N GLY A 166 -5.60 -22.04 29.37
CA GLY A 166 -4.57 -23.00 29.76
C GLY A 166 -4.95 -24.47 29.65
N VAL A 167 -6.16 -24.78 29.21
CA VAL A 167 -6.64 -26.14 28.97
C VAL A 167 -6.84 -26.32 27.46
N PRO A 168 -6.15 -27.26 26.82
CA PRO A 168 -6.38 -27.57 25.40
C PRO A 168 -7.84 -27.98 25.15
N THR A 169 -8.52 -27.22 24.33
CA THR A 169 -9.92 -27.43 23.95
C THR A 169 -9.99 -27.76 22.47
N LEU A 170 -10.71 -28.82 22.09
CA LEU A 170 -10.88 -29.21 20.70
C LEU A 170 -11.59 -28.09 19.94
N SER A 171 -10.98 -27.60 18.86
CA SER A 171 -11.37 -26.40 18.17
C SER A 171 -11.08 -26.47 16.69
N TRP A 172 -11.86 -25.77 15.89
CA TRP A 172 -11.51 -25.42 14.53
C TRP A 172 -10.70 -24.13 14.53
N LYS A 173 -9.47 -24.18 14.02
CA LYS A 173 -8.67 -23.00 13.66
C LYS A 173 -9.05 -22.62 12.23
N VAL A 174 -9.67 -21.46 12.04
CA VAL A 174 -10.11 -20.95 10.74
C VAL A 174 -9.40 -19.62 10.45
N ILE A 175 -8.81 -19.52 9.28
CA ILE A 175 -8.27 -18.25 8.77
C ILE A 175 -9.26 -17.67 7.77
N VAL A 176 -9.78 -16.47 8.09
CA VAL A 176 -10.76 -15.74 7.30
C VAL A 176 -10.15 -14.42 6.84
N LYS A 177 -10.03 -14.22 5.54
CA LYS A 177 -9.65 -12.92 4.97
C LYS A 177 -10.91 -12.13 4.65
N THR A 178 -10.97 -10.87 5.12
CA THR A 178 -12.00 -9.89 4.77
C THR A 178 -11.35 -8.76 3.99
N THR A 179 -11.95 -8.38 2.86
CA THR A 179 -11.44 -7.30 2.01
C THR A 179 -12.60 -6.33 1.78
N PRO A 180 -12.49 -5.07 2.23
CA PRO A 180 -13.51 -4.06 1.96
C PRO A 180 -13.68 -3.85 0.45
N PRO A 181 -14.88 -3.47 -0.03
CA PRO A 181 -15.04 -3.01 -1.39
C PRO A 181 -14.24 -1.72 -1.61
N ILE A 182 -13.86 -1.49 -2.85
CA ILE A 182 -13.05 -0.33 -3.25
C ILE A 182 -13.64 0.98 -2.73
N SER A 183 -14.96 1.16 -2.85
CA SER A 183 -15.69 2.35 -2.35
C SER A 183 -15.59 2.60 -0.84
N ALA A 184 -15.24 1.58 -0.05
CA ALA A 184 -15.14 1.67 1.40
C ALA A 184 -13.70 1.58 1.92
N ALA A 185 -12.69 1.42 1.04
CA ALA A 185 -11.29 1.23 1.42
C ALA A 185 -10.69 2.46 2.16
N LYS A 186 -11.25 3.65 1.98
CA LYS A 186 -10.85 4.85 2.74
C LYS A 186 -11.09 4.70 4.25
N ALA A 187 -12.19 4.06 4.63
CA ALA A 187 -12.60 3.94 6.04
C ALA A 187 -12.22 2.60 6.67
N ARG A 188 -11.96 1.55 5.88
CA ARG A 188 -11.76 0.18 6.37
C ARG A 188 -10.56 -0.47 5.72
N ARG A 189 -9.85 -1.29 6.50
CA ARG A 189 -8.69 -2.06 6.03
C ARG A 189 -9.03 -3.53 5.83
N PRO A 190 -8.32 -4.23 4.93
CA PRO A 190 -8.39 -5.69 4.88
C PRO A 190 -7.96 -6.28 6.22
N ALA A 191 -8.50 -7.45 6.55
CA ALA A 191 -8.10 -8.18 7.73
C ALA A 191 -7.93 -9.67 7.39
N GLU A 192 -6.99 -10.32 8.07
CA GLU A 192 -6.82 -11.76 8.03
C GLU A 192 -6.99 -12.30 9.45
N TRP A 193 -8.20 -12.77 9.74
CA TRP A 193 -8.59 -13.20 11.05
C TRP A 193 -8.21 -14.65 11.28
N LYS A 194 -7.42 -14.92 12.33
CA LYS A 194 -7.27 -16.25 12.89
C LYS A 194 -8.28 -16.42 14.01
N ILE A 195 -9.21 -17.35 13.83
CA ILE A 195 -10.36 -17.56 14.71
C ILE A 195 -10.36 -19.00 15.19
N TYR A 196 -10.50 -19.20 16.50
CA TYR A 196 -10.68 -20.50 17.10
C TYR A 196 -12.12 -20.69 17.53
N VAL A 197 -12.79 -21.67 16.92
CA VAL A 197 -14.18 -22.03 17.18
C VAL A 197 -14.20 -23.34 17.98
N ASP A 198 -14.81 -23.39 19.15
CA ASP A 198 -15.00 -24.63 19.91
C ASP A 198 -15.71 -25.66 19.02
N ALA A 199 -15.10 -26.82 18.84
CA ALA A 199 -15.56 -27.81 17.87
C ALA A 199 -16.88 -28.52 18.28
N VAL A 200 -17.39 -28.25 19.48
CA VAL A 200 -18.64 -28.85 20.01
C VAL A 200 -19.69 -27.78 20.17
N THR A 201 -19.37 -26.68 20.83
CA THR A 201 -20.34 -25.63 21.19
C THR A 201 -20.49 -24.54 20.13
N GLY A 202 -19.54 -24.40 19.22
CA GLY A 202 -19.50 -23.29 18.27
C GLY A 202 -19.07 -21.95 18.87
N ALA A 203 -18.72 -21.91 20.16
CA ALA A 203 -18.26 -20.69 20.81
C ALA A 203 -16.93 -20.20 20.22
N ILE A 204 -16.78 -18.90 20.08
CA ILE A 204 -15.50 -18.29 19.68
C ILE A 204 -14.59 -18.28 20.91
N LEU A 205 -13.50 -19.04 20.84
CA LEU A 205 -12.52 -19.14 21.92
C LEU A 205 -11.45 -18.04 21.83
N ASP A 206 -11.11 -17.64 20.61
CA ASP A 206 -10.16 -16.57 20.35
C ASP A 206 -10.32 -16.03 18.95
N LYS A 207 -9.99 -14.74 18.76
CA LYS A 207 -10.00 -14.06 17.48
C LYS A 207 -8.93 -12.99 17.48
N HIS A 208 -8.01 -13.03 16.52
CA HIS A 208 -7.05 -11.96 16.32
C HIS A 208 -6.71 -11.76 14.84
N ASN A 209 -6.44 -10.50 14.46
CA ASN A 209 -6.01 -10.15 13.13
C ASN A 209 -4.52 -10.50 12.97
N LEU A 210 -4.19 -11.22 11.92
CA LEU A 210 -2.80 -11.57 11.56
C LEU A 210 -2.09 -10.41 10.86
N LEU A 211 -2.84 -9.52 10.19
CA LEU A 211 -2.28 -8.34 9.55
C LEU A 211 -1.93 -7.31 10.62
N ARG A 212 -0.72 -6.80 10.53
CA ARG A 212 -0.20 -5.75 11.41
C ARG A 212 0.08 -4.52 10.58
N PHE A 213 -0.64 -3.44 10.85
CA PHE A 213 -0.42 -2.15 10.25
C PHE A 213 0.38 -1.27 11.21
N ILE A 214 1.32 -0.53 10.65
CA ILE A 214 2.11 0.43 11.41
C ILE A 214 1.83 1.79 10.79
N ASP A 215 1.17 2.65 11.55
CA ASP A 215 0.81 3.99 11.10
C ASP A 215 1.63 5.03 11.83
N GLY A 216 1.76 6.19 11.18
CA GLY A 216 2.27 7.42 11.79
C GLY A 216 1.20 8.50 11.81
N LYS A 217 1.50 9.58 12.51
CA LYS A 217 0.74 10.84 12.46
C LYS A 217 1.50 11.81 11.58
N GLY A 218 0.80 12.51 10.72
CA GLY A 218 1.35 13.56 9.86
C GLY A 218 0.54 14.83 9.95
N ARG A 219 1.10 15.90 9.40
CA ARG A 219 0.42 17.16 9.14
C ARG A 219 0.78 17.58 7.72
N VAL A 220 -0.21 17.97 6.94
CA VAL A 220 -0.09 18.27 5.51
C VAL A 220 -0.90 19.51 5.14
N PHE A 221 -0.61 20.09 3.99
CA PHE A 221 -1.57 20.87 3.21
C PHE A 221 -2.44 19.93 2.37
N ASP A 222 -3.73 20.26 2.17
CA ASP A 222 -4.65 19.42 1.42
C ASP A 222 -5.68 20.23 0.61
N PRO A 223 -5.40 20.60 -0.66
CA PRO A 223 -4.16 20.36 -1.41
C PRO A 223 -3.01 21.32 -1.05
N ASN A 224 -3.30 22.58 -0.78
CA ASN A 224 -2.34 23.65 -0.51
C ASN A 224 -3.00 24.79 0.31
N PRO A 225 -2.23 25.73 0.88
CA PRO A 225 -2.78 26.76 1.76
C PRO A 225 -3.68 27.78 1.03
N VAL A 226 -3.39 28.12 -0.23
CA VAL A 226 -4.20 29.05 -1.04
C VAL A 226 -5.62 28.52 -1.19
N VAL A 227 -5.74 27.26 -1.58
CA VAL A 227 -7.05 26.59 -1.73
C VAL A 227 -7.75 26.40 -0.39
N THR A 228 -7.03 25.90 0.63
CA THR A 228 -7.63 25.57 1.92
C THR A 228 -8.17 26.81 2.63
N LEU A 229 -7.47 27.94 2.53
CA LEU A 229 -7.85 29.20 3.15
C LEU A 229 -8.75 30.06 2.25
N ASN A 230 -8.82 29.73 0.95
CA ASN A 230 -9.39 30.56 -0.10
C ASN A 230 -8.79 31.99 -0.05
N ASP A 231 -7.46 32.04 0.05
CA ASP A 231 -6.70 33.26 0.22
C ASP A 231 -5.59 33.33 -0.84
N THR A 232 -5.78 34.16 -1.83
CA THR A 232 -4.89 34.35 -2.98
C THR A 232 -3.77 35.36 -2.71
N SER A 233 -3.77 35.98 -1.55
CA SER A 233 -2.73 36.95 -1.14
C SER A 233 -1.53 36.29 -0.47
N LEU A 234 -1.57 34.96 -0.28
CA LEU A 234 -0.47 34.23 0.31
C LEU A 234 0.71 34.14 -0.65
N GLU A 235 1.90 34.35 -0.11
CA GLU A 235 3.18 34.24 -0.81
C GLU A 235 4.11 33.24 -0.06
N ASP A 236 5.20 32.82 -0.67
CA ASP A 236 6.14 31.90 -0.05
C ASP A 236 6.63 32.34 1.33
N ASN A 237 6.89 33.65 1.53
CA ASN A 237 7.31 34.21 2.80
C ASN A 237 6.19 34.40 3.83
N SER A 238 4.95 34.06 3.48
CA SER A 238 3.78 34.26 4.36
C SER A 238 3.83 33.29 5.56
N THR A 239 3.41 33.80 6.72
CA THR A 239 3.17 32.97 7.90
C THR A 239 1.87 32.16 7.71
N ILE A 240 1.98 30.88 7.45
CA ILE A 240 0.82 30.02 7.21
C ILE A 240 0.15 29.63 8.53
N PRO A 241 -1.13 30.01 8.76
CA PRO A 241 -1.85 29.72 10.00
C PRO A 241 -2.21 28.23 10.15
N ASP A 242 -2.42 27.81 11.41
CA ASP A 242 -2.72 26.39 11.73
C ASP A 242 -3.93 25.81 10.99
N LYS A 243 -4.93 26.63 10.68
CA LYS A 243 -6.13 26.22 9.94
C LYS A 243 -5.88 25.77 8.50
N ALA A 244 -4.68 26.07 7.93
CA ALA A 244 -4.28 25.58 6.62
C ALA A 244 -3.80 24.13 6.65
N TYR A 245 -3.43 23.62 7.82
CA TYR A 245 -2.88 22.29 7.98
C TYR A 245 -3.97 21.28 8.34
N THR A 246 -3.87 20.09 7.76
CA THR A 246 -4.72 18.94 8.07
C THR A 246 -3.90 17.87 8.80
N GLU A 247 -4.35 17.42 9.97
CA GLU A 247 -3.75 16.25 10.63
C GLU A 247 -4.20 14.97 9.95
N VAL A 248 -3.25 14.11 9.62
CA VAL A 248 -3.49 12.90 8.83
C VAL A 248 -2.82 11.67 9.43
N VAL A 249 -3.32 10.50 9.03
CA VAL A 249 -2.69 9.21 9.32
C VAL A 249 -1.80 8.81 8.15
N LEU A 250 -0.50 8.65 8.41
CA LEU A 250 0.45 8.07 7.47
C LEU A 250 0.35 6.56 7.57
N ARG A 251 -0.33 5.93 6.59
CA ARG A 251 -0.69 4.52 6.64
C ARG A 251 0.50 3.63 6.27
N ASP A 252 0.58 2.47 6.91
CA ASP A 252 1.46 1.35 6.53
C ASP A 252 2.95 1.69 6.47
N LEU A 253 3.42 2.57 7.36
CA LEU A 253 4.84 2.87 7.50
C LEU A 253 5.65 1.62 7.87
N LYS A 254 6.87 1.52 7.36
CA LYS A 254 7.82 0.48 7.77
C LYS A 254 8.31 0.68 9.21
N THR A 255 8.90 -0.36 9.77
CA THR A 255 9.43 -0.36 11.14
C THR A 255 10.70 0.47 11.32
N SER A 256 11.34 0.91 10.25
CA SER A 256 12.60 1.65 10.23
C SER A 256 12.58 2.97 11.00
N GLY A 257 11.39 3.57 11.14
CA GLY A 257 11.17 4.90 11.72
C GLY A 257 11.39 6.05 10.74
N PHE A 258 11.74 5.77 9.48
CA PHE A 258 11.73 6.72 8.37
C PHE A 258 10.34 6.82 7.74
N ILE A 259 10.11 7.86 6.94
CA ILE A 259 8.90 8.01 6.14
C ILE A 259 9.06 7.15 4.87
N GLU A 260 8.60 5.90 4.98
CA GLU A 260 8.60 4.91 3.91
C GLU A 260 7.51 3.86 4.13
N GLY A 261 6.88 3.44 3.05
CA GLY A 261 5.75 2.50 3.08
C GLY A 261 5.65 1.66 1.81
N PRO A 262 4.45 1.18 1.49
CA PRO A 262 4.24 0.30 0.33
C PRO A 262 4.38 1.00 -1.02
N TYR A 263 4.14 2.32 -1.10
CA TYR A 263 4.09 3.05 -2.36
C TYR A 263 5.06 4.22 -2.47
N VAL A 264 5.64 4.65 -1.35
CA VAL A 264 6.55 5.80 -1.28
C VAL A 264 7.73 5.49 -0.38
N THR A 265 8.91 5.97 -0.76
CA THR A 265 10.08 5.98 0.11
C THR A 265 10.91 7.24 -0.11
N THR A 266 11.24 7.94 0.97
CA THR A 266 12.10 9.13 0.91
C THR A 266 13.60 8.77 0.93
N LYS A 267 13.98 7.57 0.47
CA LYS A 267 15.36 7.06 0.56
C LYS A 267 16.40 7.89 -0.21
N THR A 268 15.98 8.59 -1.27
CA THR A 268 16.84 9.47 -2.08
C THR A 268 16.95 10.89 -1.50
N THR A 269 16.09 11.25 -0.57
CA THR A 269 16.17 12.51 0.18
C THR A 269 17.39 12.51 1.11
N ARG A 270 18.22 13.57 1.07
CA ARG A 270 19.34 13.76 2.00
C ARG A 270 18.81 14.08 3.40
N ASN A 271 19.51 13.65 4.44
CA ASN A 271 19.17 13.93 5.85
C ASN A 271 17.69 13.68 6.19
N ARG A 272 17.12 12.62 5.63
CA ARG A 272 15.72 12.22 5.84
C ARG A 272 15.39 12.06 7.32
N ILE A 273 14.17 12.44 7.68
CA ILE A 273 13.72 12.40 9.07
C ILE A 273 13.51 10.96 9.57
N LYS A 274 13.88 10.72 10.83
CA LYS A 274 13.68 9.44 11.52
C LYS A 274 13.04 9.66 12.87
N LYS A 275 11.85 9.09 13.11
CA LYS A 275 11.18 9.13 14.42
C LYS A 275 10.67 7.75 14.84
N LYS A 276 11.11 7.26 15.99
CA LYS A 276 10.67 5.97 16.56
C LYS A 276 9.19 5.98 16.95
N ASN A 277 8.68 7.11 17.44
CA ASN A 277 7.27 7.30 17.82
C ASN A 277 6.33 7.54 16.65
N ARG A 278 6.86 7.71 15.42
CA ARG A 278 6.12 7.99 14.19
C ARG A 278 5.17 9.18 14.26
N ASP A 279 5.51 10.17 15.05
CA ASP A 279 4.82 11.45 15.09
C ASP A 279 5.56 12.46 14.21
N PHE A 280 5.08 12.64 12.98
CA PHE A 280 5.65 13.47 11.92
C PHE A 280 4.79 14.71 11.67
N ARG A 281 4.15 15.27 12.72
CA ARG A 281 3.35 16.48 12.62
C ARG A 281 4.24 17.72 12.61
N PHE A 282 4.78 18.04 11.44
CA PHE A 282 5.62 19.20 11.20
C PHE A 282 4.81 20.37 10.65
N ARG A 283 5.39 21.58 10.67
CA ARG A 283 4.97 22.75 9.91
C ARG A 283 5.91 22.93 8.72
N ARG A 284 5.53 23.74 7.71
CA ARG A 284 6.37 24.01 6.54
C ARG A 284 7.74 24.61 6.86
N THR A 285 7.89 25.28 8.01
CA THR A 285 9.18 25.78 8.51
C THR A 285 10.16 24.67 8.87
N ASP A 286 9.71 23.42 8.99
CA ASP A 286 10.56 22.23 9.17
C ASP A 286 10.67 21.51 7.82
N ARG A 287 11.87 21.35 7.32
CA ARG A 287 12.17 20.66 6.06
C ARG A 287 11.46 19.29 5.94
N ALA A 288 11.32 18.58 7.07
CA ALA A 288 10.67 17.27 7.10
C ALA A 288 9.16 17.33 6.79
N PHE A 289 8.54 18.49 6.78
CA PHE A 289 7.16 18.67 6.34
C PHE A 289 6.95 18.16 4.91
N LYS A 290 7.88 18.44 4.01
CA LYS A 290 7.86 17.99 2.61
C LYS A 290 7.90 16.48 2.48
N GLU A 291 8.65 15.76 3.34
CA GLU A 291 8.63 14.29 3.35
C GLU A 291 7.23 13.74 3.73
N VAL A 292 6.53 14.43 4.62
CA VAL A 292 5.15 14.06 5.02
C VAL A 292 4.17 14.30 3.87
N MET A 293 4.29 15.45 3.20
CA MET A 293 3.47 15.83 2.05
C MET A 293 3.55 14.77 0.93
N VAL A 294 4.76 14.47 0.45
CA VAL A 294 4.94 13.50 -0.64
C VAL A 294 4.46 12.11 -0.27
N TYR A 295 4.72 11.67 0.97
CA TYR A 295 4.24 10.36 1.43
C TYR A 295 2.72 10.28 1.42
N PHE A 296 2.06 11.26 2.04
CA PHE A 296 0.61 11.24 2.21
C PHE A 296 -0.14 11.32 0.88
N HIS A 297 0.24 12.26 0.01
CA HIS A 297 -0.50 12.49 -1.23
C HIS A 297 -0.27 11.36 -2.24
N ILE A 298 0.94 10.85 -2.40
CA ILE A 298 1.22 9.71 -3.27
C ILE A 298 0.55 8.43 -2.76
N ASP A 299 0.66 8.11 -1.45
CA ASP A 299 -0.02 6.94 -0.86
C ASP A 299 -1.54 7.02 -1.06
N ARG A 300 -2.13 8.22 -0.90
CA ARG A 300 -3.57 8.45 -1.08
C ARG A 300 -4.00 8.26 -2.53
N LEU A 301 -3.26 8.83 -3.51
CA LEU A 301 -3.57 8.66 -4.92
C LEU A 301 -3.38 7.21 -5.37
N GLN A 302 -2.30 6.55 -4.94
CA GLN A 302 -2.07 5.15 -5.27
C GLN A 302 -3.20 4.23 -4.77
N ARG A 303 -3.71 4.49 -3.57
CA ARG A 303 -4.89 3.78 -3.07
C ARG A 303 -6.14 4.08 -3.88
N HIS A 304 -6.30 5.30 -4.36
CA HIS A 304 -7.40 5.67 -5.25
C HIS A 304 -7.33 4.92 -6.59
N LEU A 305 -6.13 4.75 -7.18
CA LEU A 305 -5.95 3.91 -8.36
C LEU A 305 -6.38 2.46 -8.12
N GLN A 306 -6.00 1.90 -6.97
CA GLN A 306 -6.40 0.53 -6.60
C GLN A 306 -7.92 0.42 -6.37
N GLU A 307 -8.54 1.45 -5.80
CA GLU A 307 -9.99 1.54 -5.62
C GLU A 307 -10.74 1.54 -6.97
N MET A 308 -10.15 2.14 -8.00
CA MET A 308 -10.69 2.09 -9.38
C MET A 308 -10.43 0.74 -10.09
N GLY A 309 -9.71 -0.21 -9.45
CA GLY A 309 -9.42 -1.53 -9.99
C GLY A 309 -8.00 -1.71 -10.56
N PHE A 310 -7.17 -0.66 -10.58
CA PHE A 310 -5.81 -0.69 -11.11
C PHE A 310 -4.78 -1.16 -10.06
N THR A 311 -4.93 -2.40 -9.61
CA THR A 311 -4.13 -2.95 -8.49
C THR A 311 -2.67 -3.21 -8.82
N ASN A 312 -2.29 -3.23 -10.10
CA ASN A 312 -0.93 -3.52 -10.57
C ASN A 312 -0.22 -2.31 -11.20
N VAL A 313 -0.86 -1.14 -11.26
CA VAL A 313 -0.26 0.10 -11.75
C VAL A 313 0.61 0.68 -10.65
N LEU A 314 1.90 0.83 -10.88
CA LEU A 314 2.92 1.40 -9.98
C LEU A 314 2.79 0.92 -8.51
N ASN A 315 2.45 -0.35 -8.34
CA ASN A 315 2.16 -0.95 -7.04
C ASN A 315 3.45 -1.36 -6.29
N HIS A 316 4.36 -0.42 -6.12
CA HIS A 316 5.61 -0.56 -5.38
C HIS A 316 6.11 0.81 -4.90
N PRO A 317 7.02 0.89 -3.92
CA PRO A 317 7.52 2.17 -3.43
C PRO A 317 8.31 2.93 -4.49
N ILE A 318 7.86 4.14 -4.84
CA ILE A 318 8.64 5.09 -5.64
C ILE A 318 9.61 5.87 -4.73
N PRO A 319 10.88 6.00 -5.12
CA PRO A 319 11.82 6.86 -4.40
C PRO A 319 11.49 8.34 -4.65
N VAL A 320 11.62 9.15 -3.62
CA VAL A 320 11.36 10.60 -3.69
C VAL A 320 12.50 11.39 -3.06
N ASN A 321 12.98 12.40 -3.77
CA ASN A 321 13.88 13.43 -3.29
C ASN A 321 13.13 14.75 -3.18
N ILE A 322 12.89 15.23 -1.96
CA ILE A 322 12.04 16.41 -1.68
C ILE A 322 12.72 17.77 -1.92
N ASP A 323 14.00 17.77 -2.21
CA ASP A 323 14.84 18.96 -2.39
C ASP A 323 16.06 18.62 -3.26
N GLY A 324 15.81 17.93 -4.37
CA GLY A 324 16.88 17.42 -5.23
C GLY A 324 17.51 18.47 -6.15
N GLN A 325 16.85 19.60 -6.35
CA GLN A 325 17.32 20.71 -7.17
C GLN A 325 16.93 22.06 -6.56
N SER A 326 17.64 23.12 -6.96
CA SER A 326 17.40 24.48 -6.47
C SER A 326 16.46 25.28 -7.36
N ASP A 327 16.11 24.76 -8.53
CA ASP A 327 15.26 25.43 -9.50
C ASP A 327 13.79 25.33 -9.07
N ASP A 328 12.97 26.22 -9.57
CA ASP A 328 11.51 26.22 -9.47
C ASP A 328 10.94 25.27 -10.53
N ASN A 329 11.17 23.97 -10.32
CA ASN A 329 10.78 22.89 -11.23
C ASN A 329 10.94 21.53 -10.55
N SER A 330 10.10 20.57 -10.92
CA SER A 330 10.15 19.19 -10.47
C SER A 330 10.12 18.23 -11.66
N HIS A 331 10.49 16.97 -11.45
CA HIS A 331 10.42 15.99 -12.51
C HIS A 331 10.36 14.54 -12.00
N TYR A 332 9.76 13.68 -12.81
CA TYR A 332 9.95 12.25 -12.76
C TYR A 332 11.11 11.83 -13.67
N SER A 333 12.05 11.03 -13.18
CA SER A 333 13.13 10.44 -13.98
C SER A 333 12.75 9.04 -14.48
N PRO A 334 12.51 8.85 -15.79
CA PRO A 334 12.24 7.51 -16.35
C PRO A 334 13.41 6.53 -16.24
N SER A 335 14.66 7.03 -16.14
CA SER A 335 15.86 6.20 -15.98
C SER A 335 16.05 5.74 -14.54
N ASP A 336 15.88 6.63 -13.58
CA ASP A 336 16.11 6.36 -12.16
C ASP A 336 14.84 5.85 -11.46
N LYS A 337 13.68 6.03 -12.10
CA LYS A 337 12.37 5.66 -11.57
C LYS A 337 12.08 6.34 -10.24
N ASP A 338 12.42 7.61 -10.14
CA ASP A 338 12.23 8.43 -8.93
C ASP A 338 11.62 9.80 -9.25
N LEU A 339 11.18 10.49 -8.20
CA LEU A 339 10.68 11.84 -8.24
C LEU A 339 11.67 12.78 -7.57
N THR A 340 11.95 13.91 -8.21
CA THR A 340 12.79 14.97 -7.68
C THR A 340 12.02 16.29 -7.68
N PHE A 341 11.95 16.93 -6.50
CA PHE A 341 11.25 18.20 -6.29
C PHE A 341 12.24 19.35 -6.14
N GLY A 342 11.86 20.50 -6.70
CA GLY A 342 12.60 21.74 -6.60
C GLY A 342 12.32 22.52 -5.32
N THR A 343 13.20 23.51 -5.07
CA THR A 343 13.14 24.41 -3.92
C THR A 343 13.21 25.88 -4.33
N GLY A 344 13.08 26.18 -5.63
CA GLY A 344 12.95 27.55 -6.13
C GLY A 344 11.52 28.06 -5.90
N GLY A 345 11.37 29.36 -5.67
CA GLY A 345 10.05 29.92 -5.37
C GLY A 345 9.42 29.30 -4.12
N VAL A 346 8.20 28.80 -4.25
CA VAL A 346 7.59 27.90 -3.27
C VAL A 346 8.19 26.50 -3.47
N ASP A 347 8.62 25.85 -2.40
CA ASP A 347 9.10 24.47 -2.49
C ASP A 347 8.01 23.55 -3.10
N ASP A 348 8.24 22.96 -4.30
CA ASP A 348 7.25 22.17 -5.08
C ASP A 348 6.61 21.05 -4.27
N ALA A 349 7.38 20.42 -3.38
CA ALA A 349 6.87 19.36 -2.49
C ALA A 349 5.91 19.86 -1.38
N GLU A 350 5.58 21.15 -1.33
CA GLU A 350 4.55 21.73 -0.47
C GLU A 350 3.19 21.87 -1.17
N ASP A 351 3.12 21.77 -2.50
CA ASP A 351 1.87 21.76 -3.25
C ASP A 351 1.48 20.33 -3.65
N ALA A 352 0.36 19.85 -3.14
CA ALA A 352 -0.11 18.50 -3.43
C ALA A 352 -0.44 18.28 -4.92
N GLU A 353 -0.76 19.34 -5.65
CA GLU A 353 -1.07 19.25 -7.08
C GLU A 353 0.20 19.03 -7.90
N ILE A 354 1.32 19.67 -7.54
CA ILE A 354 2.63 19.41 -8.14
C ILE A 354 3.07 17.98 -7.83
N ILE A 355 2.94 17.54 -6.56
CA ILE A 355 3.27 16.17 -6.16
C ILE A 355 2.51 15.15 -7.01
N LEU A 356 1.20 15.35 -7.24
CA LEU A 356 0.39 14.40 -8.01
C LEU A 356 0.61 14.52 -9.51
N HIS A 357 0.99 15.68 -10.03
CA HIS A 357 1.40 15.87 -11.42
C HIS A 357 2.63 14.98 -11.72
N GLU A 358 3.69 15.12 -10.94
CA GLU A 358 4.92 14.33 -11.10
C GLU A 358 4.68 12.83 -10.93
N TYR A 359 3.84 12.46 -9.97
CA TYR A 359 3.45 11.07 -9.80
C TYR A 359 2.62 10.55 -11.00
N GLY A 360 1.91 11.42 -11.70
CA GLY A 360 1.23 11.13 -12.96
C GLY A 360 2.19 10.62 -14.03
N HIS A 361 3.35 11.26 -14.21
CA HIS A 361 4.38 10.79 -15.13
C HIS A 361 4.88 9.38 -14.78
N ALA A 362 5.09 9.11 -13.49
CA ALA A 362 5.49 7.78 -13.03
C ALA A 362 4.41 6.71 -13.31
N ILE A 363 3.13 7.04 -13.13
CA ILE A 363 1.99 6.18 -13.48
C ILE A 363 2.00 5.87 -14.96
N GLN A 364 2.12 6.89 -15.80
CA GLN A 364 2.10 6.75 -17.26
C GLN A 364 3.29 5.93 -17.77
N ASP A 365 4.51 6.20 -17.27
CA ASP A 365 5.70 5.41 -17.64
C ASP A 365 5.61 3.95 -17.14
N ASN A 366 4.97 3.70 -15.99
CA ASN A 366 4.72 2.32 -15.53
C ASN A 366 3.77 1.55 -16.47
N GLN A 367 2.77 2.22 -17.02
CA GLN A 367 1.79 1.62 -17.94
C GLN A 367 2.33 1.50 -19.37
N VAL A 368 3.08 2.51 -19.84
CA VAL A 368 3.65 2.60 -21.19
C VAL A 368 5.12 3.00 -21.08
N PRO A 369 6.02 2.07 -20.77
CA PRO A 369 7.43 2.40 -20.56
C PRO A 369 8.07 3.14 -21.74
N GLY A 370 8.58 4.35 -21.49
CA GLY A 370 9.16 5.22 -22.49
C GLY A 370 8.14 5.97 -23.35
N PHE A 371 6.95 6.22 -22.86
CA PHE A 371 5.95 7.09 -23.50
C PHE A 371 6.50 8.53 -23.69
N GLY A 372 5.92 9.26 -24.63
CA GLY A 372 6.31 10.65 -24.88
C GLY A 372 7.46 10.79 -25.89
N GLN A 373 7.73 9.77 -26.73
CA GLN A 373 8.74 9.86 -27.79
C GLN A 373 8.32 10.81 -28.93
N SER A 374 7.02 11.02 -29.13
CA SER A 374 6.52 12.09 -29.98
C SER A 374 6.29 13.37 -29.18
N SER A 375 6.32 14.53 -29.82
CA SER A 375 6.01 15.80 -29.15
C SER A 375 4.56 15.85 -28.67
N GLU A 376 3.60 15.29 -29.42
CA GLU A 376 2.22 15.13 -28.95
C GLU A 376 2.13 14.17 -27.75
N GLY A 377 2.91 13.08 -27.74
CA GLY A 377 3.00 12.18 -26.61
C GLY A 377 3.53 12.87 -25.36
N GLY A 378 4.56 13.72 -25.50
CA GLY A 378 5.05 14.58 -24.41
C GLY A 378 3.94 15.50 -23.87
N ALA A 379 3.25 16.21 -24.77
CA ALA A 379 2.11 17.07 -24.41
C ALA A 379 0.96 16.30 -23.75
N MET A 380 0.67 15.06 -24.19
CA MET A 380 -0.29 14.19 -23.51
C MET A 380 0.16 13.82 -22.09
N GLY A 381 1.47 13.65 -21.88
CA GLY A 381 2.04 13.38 -20.56
C GLY A 381 1.80 14.52 -19.59
N GLU A 382 2.12 15.74 -20.02
CA GLU A 382 1.88 16.97 -19.24
C GLU A 382 0.38 17.18 -18.95
N GLY A 383 -0.44 17.10 -20.00
CA GLY A 383 -1.88 17.25 -19.85
C GLY A 383 -2.53 16.16 -18.99
N PHE A 384 -1.95 14.96 -18.93
CA PHE A 384 -2.39 13.92 -18.02
C PHE A 384 -2.02 14.23 -16.55
N GLY A 385 -0.79 14.67 -16.28
CA GLY A 385 -0.35 15.08 -14.95
C GLY A 385 -1.26 16.17 -14.38
N ASP A 386 -1.51 17.22 -15.16
CA ASP A 386 -2.42 18.30 -14.81
C ASP A 386 -3.84 17.82 -14.55
N PHE A 387 -4.40 17.01 -15.46
CA PHE A 387 -5.74 16.47 -15.28
C PHE A 387 -5.85 15.60 -14.04
N LEU A 388 -4.86 14.74 -13.78
CA LEU A 388 -4.86 13.84 -12.62
C LEU A 388 -4.88 14.65 -11.32
N ALA A 389 -3.98 15.62 -11.18
CA ALA A 389 -3.90 16.50 -10.02
C ALA A 389 -5.17 17.33 -9.84
N GLY A 390 -5.57 18.06 -10.88
CA GLY A 390 -6.73 18.95 -10.83
C GLY A 390 -8.05 18.18 -10.62
N SER A 391 -8.27 17.05 -11.29
CA SER A 391 -9.44 16.20 -11.08
C SER A 391 -9.52 15.67 -9.65
N PHE A 392 -8.37 15.27 -9.09
CA PHE A 392 -8.31 14.70 -7.75
C PHE A 392 -8.78 15.67 -6.67
N PHE A 393 -8.41 16.94 -6.79
CA PHE A 393 -8.73 17.98 -5.80
C PHE A 393 -9.92 18.89 -6.13
N SER A 394 -10.43 18.87 -7.37
CA SER A 394 -11.49 19.79 -7.83
C SER A 394 -12.70 19.90 -6.90
N ASP A 395 -13.10 18.77 -6.26
CA ASP A 395 -14.31 18.75 -5.44
C ASP A 395 -14.17 19.54 -4.13
N VAL A 396 -12.94 19.79 -3.67
CA VAL A 396 -12.62 20.56 -2.46
C VAL A 396 -12.19 21.99 -2.75
N LYS A 397 -12.00 22.36 -4.02
CA LYS A 397 -11.56 23.68 -4.44
C LYS A 397 -12.70 24.71 -4.48
N PRO A 398 -12.42 25.99 -4.14
CA PRO A 398 -13.31 27.11 -4.46
C PRO A 398 -13.64 27.15 -5.95
N LYS A 399 -14.83 27.66 -6.32
CA LYS A 399 -15.33 27.63 -7.70
C LYS A 399 -14.33 28.20 -8.73
N ALA A 400 -13.69 29.31 -8.41
CA ALA A 400 -12.72 29.95 -9.32
C ALA A 400 -11.44 29.12 -9.52
N MET A 401 -11.06 28.32 -8.52
CA MET A 401 -9.85 27.49 -8.54
C MET A 401 -10.11 26.07 -9.04
N LYS A 402 -11.35 25.64 -9.26
CA LYS A 402 -11.67 24.25 -9.68
C LYS A 402 -10.92 23.80 -10.92
N PRO A 403 -10.82 24.60 -11.99
CA PRO A 403 -10.13 24.21 -13.21
C PRO A 403 -8.63 24.57 -13.23
N THR A 404 -8.06 25.03 -12.12
CA THR A 404 -6.65 25.43 -12.08
C THR A 404 -5.79 24.40 -11.35
N VAL A 405 -4.48 24.39 -11.61
CA VAL A 405 -3.49 23.46 -11.02
C VAL A 405 -2.33 24.29 -10.46
N GLY A 406 -1.77 23.86 -9.31
CA GLY A 406 -0.58 24.47 -8.71
C GLY A 406 -0.85 25.86 -8.12
N ASN A 407 -1.94 26.03 -7.37
CA ASN A 407 -2.32 27.38 -6.87
C ASN A 407 -1.35 27.94 -5.82
N TRP A 408 -0.64 27.09 -5.08
CA TRP A 408 0.34 27.52 -4.09
C TRP A 408 1.71 27.76 -4.73
N ASP A 409 2.19 26.84 -5.51
CA ASP A 409 3.41 26.94 -6.25
C ASP A 409 3.44 28.20 -7.14
N ALA A 410 2.38 28.43 -7.89
CA ALA A 410 2.24 29.57 -8.79
C ALA A 410 2.27 30.95 -8.11
N THR A 411 2.15 31.05 -6.79
CA THR A 411 2.26 32.34 -6.09
C THR A 411 3.64 32.99 -6.23
N ALA A 412 4.67 32.17 -6.53
CA ALA A 412 6.03 32.65 -6.73
C ALA A 412 6.23 33.42 -8.04
N TYR A 413 5.40 33.18 -9.07
CA TYR A 413 5.66 33.70 -10.42
C TYR A 413 4.41 34.09 -11.23
N SER A 414 3.22 33.65 -10.85
CA SER A 414 1.99 33.90 -11.61
C SER A 414 1.39 35.24 -11.22
N GLY A 415 1.14 36.13 -12.22
CA GLY A 415 0.35 37.35 -12.04
C GLY A 415 -1.15 37.14 -12.19
N ALA A 416 -1.63 35.93 -12.30
CA ALA A 416 -3.06 35.61 -12.45
C ALA A 416 -3.79 35.64 -11.10
N GLU A 417 -5.11 35.93 -11.15
CA GLU A 417 -5.98 35.94 -9.98
C GLU A 417 -7.18 35.00 -10.23
N PRO A 418 -7.31 33.88 -9.51
CA PRO A 418 -6.35 33.32 -8.55
C PRO A 418 -5.04 32.89 -9.22
N PRO A 419 -3.91 32.74 -8.47
CA PRO A 419 -2.66 32.23 -9.01
C PRO A 419 -2.83 30.78 -9.46
N PHE A 420 -2.22 30.40 -10.58
CA PHE A 420 -2.21 29.04 -11.10
C PHE A 420 -1.04 28.79 -12.04
N LEU A 421 -0.59 27.55 -12.12
CA LEU A 421 0.40 27.11 -13.07
C LEU A 421 -0.23 26.92 -14.46
N ARG A 422 -1.31 26.13 -14.55
CA ARG A 422 -2.06 25.84 -15.79
C ARG A 422 -3.56 25.69 -15.53
N ARG A 423 -4.35 25.70 -16.64
CA ARG A 423 -5.82 25.62 -16.57
C ARG A 423 -6.34 24.41 -17.36
N LEU A 424 -7.25 23.67 -16.74
CA LEU A 424 -7.92 22.52 -17.36
C LEU A 424 -9.10 22.91 -18.26
N ASP A 425 -9.63 24.11 -18.12
CA ASP A 425 -10.75 24.65 -18.92
C ASP A 425 -10.28 25.58 -20.05
N SER A 426 -9.04 25.37 -20.52
CA SER A 426 -8.46 26.09 -21.65
C SER A 426 -9.32 25.93 -22.91
N ASN A 427 -9.36 26.99 -23.75
CA ASN A 427 -10.07 26.99 -25.03
C ASN A 427 -9.19 26.57 -26.23
N LYS A 428 -7.98 26.12 -25.98
CA LYS A 428 -7.02 25.72 -27.02
C LYS A 428 -7.59 24.61 -27.92
N GLN A 429 -7.29 24.69 -29.22
CA GLN A 429 -7.76 23.81 -30.28
C GLN A 429 -6.60 23.16 -31.01
N TYR A 430 -6.72 21.88 -31.31
CA TYR A 430 -5.79 21.14 -32.12
C TYR A 430 -6.15 21.29 -33.63
N PRO A 431 -5.21 21.44 -34.57
CA PRO A 431 -3.79 21.73 -34.35
C PRO A 431 -3.48 23.24 -34.31
N LYS A 432 -4.50 24.09 -34.27
CA LYS A 432 -4.40 25.56 -34.47
C LYS A 432 -3.52 26.21 -33.39
N ASP A 433 -3.66 25.77 -32.14
CA ASP A 433 -3.02 26.36 -30.98
C ASP A 433 -1.81 25.54 -30.49
N LEU A 434 -1.22 24.73 -31.36
CA LEU A 434 0.06 24.06 -31.09
C LEU A 434 1.22 25.05 -31.17
N HIS A 435 2.05 25.09 -30.14
CA HIS A 435 3.22 25.95 -30.03
C HIS A 435 4.55 25.19 -30.08
N GLY A 436 4.52 23.87 -29.87
CA GLY A 436 5.71 23.01 -29.85
C GLY A 436 6.40 22.97 -28.46
N GLU A 437 5.74 23.47 -27.43
CA GLU A 437 6.16 23.37 -26.03
C GLU A 437 5.17 22.41 -25.32
N VAL A 438 5.70 21.38 -24.66
CA VAL A 438 4.88 20.26 -24.18
C VAL A 438 3.89 20.63 -23.08
N HIS A 439 4.24 21.58 -22.22
CA HIS A 439 3.34 22.02 -21.15
C HIS A 439 2.20 22.87 -21.70
N ASP A 440 2.52 23.82 -22.60
CA ASP A 440 1.52 24.68 -23.23
C ASP A 440 0.58 23.88 -24.13
N ASP A 441 1.12 22.97 -24.94
CA ASP A 441 0.36 22.08 -25.82
C ASP A 441 -0.42 20.99 -25.01
N GLY A 442 0.07 20.65 -23.82
CA GLY A 442 -0.57 19.75 -22.88
C GLY A 442 -1.94 20.23 -22.42
N GLU A 443 -2.15 21.56 -22.38
CA GLU A 443 -3.47 22.12 -22.05
C GLU A 443 -4.57 21.74 -23.07
N ILE A 444 -4.22 21.43 -24.31
CA ILE A 444 -5.18 20.89 -25.31
C ILE A 444 -5.73 19.55 -24.82
N TRP A 445 -4.84 18.67 -24.35
CA TRP A 445 -5.20 17.34 -23.88
C TRP A 445 -5.94 17.37 -22.55
N SER A 446 -5.41 18.12 -21.56
CA SER A 446 -6.04 18.24 -20.26
C SER A 446 -7.45 18.85 -20.34
N ALA A 447 -7.66 19.80 -21.25
CA ALA A 447 -8.99 20.39 -21.49
C ALA A 447 -9.97 19.40 -22.09
N CYS A 448 -9.55 18.51 -22.99
CA CYS A 448 -10.39 17.41 -23.46
C CYS A 448 -10.82 16.50 -22.30
N LEU A 449 -9.87 16.11 -21.45
CA LEU A 449 -10.15 15.25 -20.29
C LEU A 449 -11.06 15.94 -19.26
N TRP A 450 -10.90 17.24 -19.10
CA TRP A 450 -11.75 18.05 -18.21
C TRP A 450 -13.19 18.16 -18.72
N GLU A 451 -13.39 18.35 -20.04
CA GLU A 451 -14.73 18.28 -20.65
C GLU A 451 -15.35 16.90 -20.51
N LEU A 452 -14.56 15.82 -20.65
CA LEU A 452 -15.04 14.47 -20.40
C LEU A 452 -15.48 14.29 -18.94
N ARG A 453 -14.72 14.85 -17.99
CA ARG A 453 -15.09 14.82 -16.56
C ARG A 453 -16.42 15.52 -16.30
N ALA A 454 -16.67 16.63 -16.97
CA ALA A 454 -17.96 17.32 -16.88
C ALA A 454 -19.11 16.51 -17.50
N ALA A 455 -18.87 15.80 -18.61
CA ALA A 455 -19.89 15.03 -19.34
C ALA A 455 -20.19 13.67 -18.70
N LEU A 456 -19.16 12.94 -18.21
CA LEU A 456 -19.27 11.55 -17.77
C LEU A 456 -19.20 11.38 -16.24
N GLY A 457 -18.85 12.45 -15.54
CA GLY A 457 -18.54 12.41 -14.11
C GLY A 457 -17.11 11.95 -13.80
N ARG A 458 -16.63 12.32 -12.61
CA ARG A 458 -15.27 12.09 -12.15
C ARG A 458 -14.84 10.62 -12.24
N ALA A 459 -15.60 9.73 -11.60
CA ALA A 459 -15.21 8.32 -11.46
C ALA A 459 -15.06 7.61 -12.82
N THR A 460 -16.01 7.83 -13.73
CA THR A 460 -15.97 7.24 -15.08
C THR A 460 -14.78 7.78 -15.87
N THR A 461 -14.55 9.09 -15.82
CA THR A 461 -13.47 9.70 -16.60
C THR A 461 -12.10 9.30 -16.08
N GLU A 462 -11.85 9.37 -14.76
CA GLU A 462 -10.58 8.94 -14.18
C GLU A 462 -10.29 7.46 -14.51
N GLN A 463 -11.29 6.58 -14.43
CA GLN A 463 -11.12 5.17 -14.80
C GLN A 463 -10.77 5.00 -16.28
N LEU A 464 -11.46 5.70 -17.18
CA LEU A 464 -11.17 5.65 -18.62
C LEU A 464 -9.77 6.20 -18.94
N VAL A 465 -9.37 7.30 -18.29
CA VAL A 465 -8.08 7.93 -18.49
C VAL A 465 -6.94 7.01 -18.04
N ILE A 466 -7.05 6.34 -16.89
CA ILE A 466 -6.02 5.36 -16.49
C ILE A 466 -6.06 4.11 -17.39
N ALA A 467 -7.24 3.65 -17.80
CA ALA A 467 -7.37 2.46 -18.64
C ALA A 467 -6.82 2.66 -20.06
N HIS A 468 -6.97 3.86 -20.65
CA HIS A 468 -6.54 4.09 -22.03
C HIS A 468 -5.02 4.02 -22.21
N HIS A 469 -4.23 4.32 -21.17
CA HIS A 469 -2.78 4.21 -21.21
C HIS A 469 -2.32 2.80 -21.64
N PHE A 470 -2.98 1.73 -21.18
CA PHE A 470 -2.64 0.36 -21.59
C PHE A 470 -2.83 0.08 -23.10
N LEU A 471 -3.47 1.00 -23.83
CA LEU A 471 -3.76 0.89 -25.25
C LEU A 471 -2.86 1.80 -26.11
N LEU A 472 -1.96 2.56 -25.46
CA LEU A 472 -1.04 3.46 -26.15
C LEU A 472 0.27 2.76 -26.53
N ALA A 473 0.88 3.22 -27.62
CA ALA A 473 2.26 2.97 -27.99
C ALA A 473 3.14 4.13 -27.50
N ARG A 474 4.46 3.94 -27.49
CA ARG A 474 5.43 4.94 -27.00
C ARG A 474 5.40 6.26 -27.77
N ASP A 475 5.04 6.20 -29.05
CA ASP A 475 4.98 7.29 -30.01
C ASP A 475 3.56 7.78 -30.29
N SER A 476 2.57 7.31 -29.53
CA SER A 476 1.17 7.75 -29.69
C SER A 476 1.04 9.25 -29.48
N GLY A 477 0.22 9.88 -30.34
CA GLY A 477 -0.18 11.27 -30.26
C GLY A 477 -1.66 11.42 -29.88
N PHE A 478 -2.19 12.64 -30.02
CA PHE A 478 -3.55 12.99 -29.59
C PHE A 478 -4.64 12.14 -30.26
N GLU A 479 -4.55 11.90 -31.57
CA GLU A 479 -5.56 11.09 -32.28
C GLU A 479 -5.57 9.64 -31.77
N GLN A 480 -4.42 9.03 -31.55
CA GLN A 480 -4.31 7.67 -30.99
C GLN A 480 -4.83 7.64 -29.54
N GLY A 481 -4.53 8.65 -28.75
CA GLY A 481 -5.03 8.80 -27.39
C GLY A 481 -6.56 8.88 -27.32
N ALA A 482 -7.18 9.70 -28.19
CA ALA A 482 -8.63 9.81 -28.30
C ALA A 482 -9.29 8.47 -28.71
N ASN A 483 -8.70 7.75 -29.68
CA ASN A 483 -9.18 6.44 -30.09
C ASN A 483 -8.97 5.37 -29.01
N ALA A 484 -7.91 5.47 -28.22
CA ALA A 484 -7.66 4.60 -27.08
C ALA A 484 -8.72 4.80 -25.98
N LEU A 485 -9.13 6.04 -25.67
CA LEU A 485 -10.24 6.33 -24.74
C LEU A 485 -11.56 5.73 -25.21
N ILE A 486 -11.90 5.84 -26.50
CA ILE A 486 -13.07 5.20 -27.08
C ILE A 486 -13.00 3.67 -26.94
N THR A 487 -11.82 3.09 -27.19
CA THR A 487 -11.61 1.64 -27.05
C THR A 487 -11.71 1.20 -25.59
N ALA A 488 -11.18 1.98 -24.65
CA ALA A 488 -11.32 1.73 -23.23
C ALA A 488 -12.79 1.74 -22.80
N ASP A 489 -13.59 2.70 -23.28
CA ASP A 489 -15.04 2.76 -22.99
C ASP A 489 -15.80 1.56 -23.56
N LYS A 490 -15.47 1.11 -24.77
CA LYS A 490 -16.06 -0.11 -25.34
C LYS A 490 -15.81 -1.33 -24.48
N ASN A 491 -14.62 -1.45 -23.93
CA ASN A 491 -14.23 -2.59 -23.08
C ASN A 491 -14.84 -2.53 -21.67
N LEU A 492 -14.86 -1.34 -21.07
CA LEU A 492 -15.32 -1.17 -19.68
C LEU A 492 -16.82 -0.91 -19.57
N ASN A 493 -17.36 -0.11 -20.49
CA ASN A 493 -18.73 0.42 -20.44
C ASN A 493 -19.60 0.01 -21.64
N LYS A 494 -19.14 -0.95 -22.46
CA LYS A 494 -19.82 -1.41 -23.67
C LYS A 494 -20.10 -0.29 -24.68
N GLY A 495 -19.30 0.77 -24.69
CA GLY A 495 -19.41 1.92 -25.58
C GLY A 495 -20.51 2.93 -25.19
N ALA A 496 -21.00 2.87 -23.95
CA ALA A 496 -22.06 3.76 -23.49
C ALA A 496 -21.70 5.26 -23.58
N ASN A 497 -20.41 5.58 -23.52
CA ASN A 497 -19.90 6.95 -23.55
C ASN A 497 -19.22 7.34 -24.87
N GLU A 498 -19.15 6.44 -25.86
CA GLU A 498 -18.43 6.66 -27.13
C GLU A 498 -18.81 7.98 -27.81
N SER A 499 -20.13 8.29 -27.89
CA SER A 499 -20.60 9.53 -28.53
C SER A 499 -20.05 10.77 -27.82
N ALA A 500 -20.13 10.82 -26.49
CA ALA A 500 -19.66 11.95 -25.71
C ALA A 500 -18.14 12.13 -25.83
N ILE A 501 -17.38 11.01 -25.78
CA ILE A 501 -15.93 11.03 -25.96
C ILE A 501 -15.57 11.57 -27.36
N ARG A 502 -16.20 11.01 -28.39
CA ARG A 502 -15.97 11.44 -29.78
C ARG A 502 -16.30 12.92 -29.99
N ASP A 503 -17.42 13.39 -29.45
CA ASP A 503 -17.87 14.77 -29.59
C ASP A 503 -16.88 15.77 -29.00
N VAL A 504 -16.27 15.49 -27.85
CA VAL A 504 -15.23 16.31 -27.26
C VAL A 504 -14.03 16.42 -28.19
N PHE A 505 -13.46 15.28 -28.64
CA PHE A 505 -12.26 15.29 -29.47
C PHE A 505 -12.49 15.83 -30.88
N VAL A 506 -13.71 15.70 -31.42
CA VAL A 506 -14.10 16.36 -32.70
C VAL A 506 -14.21 17.88 -32.54
N ARG A 507 -14.82 18.35 -31.45
CA ARG A 507 -14.90 19.80 -31.18
C ARG A 507 -13.50 20.42 -30.99
N ARG A 508 -12.61 19.71 -30.35
CA ARG A 508 -11.23 20.15 -30.11
C ARG A 508 -10.30 19.97 -31.34
N GLY A 509 -10.82 19.39 -32.43
CA GLY A 509 -10.09 19.22 -33.71
C GLY A 509 -9.17 18.01 -33.77
N ILE A 510 -9.09 17.19 -32.71
CA ILE A 510 -8.24 16.00 -32.62
C ILE A 510 -8.78 14.87 -33.47
N LEU A 511 -10.11 14.62 -33.47
CA LEU A 511 -10.74 13.64 -34.32
C LEU A 511 -11.46 14.29 -35.50
N PRO A 512 -11.50 13.62 -36.69
CA PRO A 512 -12.17 14.16 -37.84
C PRO A 512 -13.67 14.27 -37.63
N ASN A 513 -14.27 15.38 -38.12
CA ASN A 513 -15.71 15.55 -38.11
C ASN A 513 -16.34 14.66 -39.20
N PRO A 514 -17.19 13.68 -38.84
CA PRO A 514 -17.77 12.76 -39.84
C PRO A 514 -18.69 13.46 -40.85
N LYS A 515 -19.18 14.68 -40.51
CA LYS A 515 -20.02 15.50 -41.42
C LYS A 515 -19.20 16.33 -42.42
N ARG A 516 -17.88 16.48 -42.24
CA ARG A 516 -16.96 17.15 -43.15
C ARG A 516 -16.08 16.13 -43.88
N ARG A 517 -16.61 15.40 -44.87
CA ARG A 517 -15.80 14.64 -45.84
C ARG A 517 -15.10 15.61 -46.76
N GLY A 518 -13.96 16.21 -46.36
CA GLY A 518 -13.16 17.08 -47.19
C GLY A 518 -11.82 17.34 -46.51
N LYS A 519 -10.74 16.83 -47.14
CA LYS A 519 -9.31 17.01 -46.91
C LYS A 519 -8.86 17.08 -45.42
N ARG A 520 -8.24 16.01 -44.96
CA ARG A 520 -7.32 16.05 -43.81
C ARG A 520 -6.25 17.11 -44.11
N ALA A 521 -6.28 18.23 -43.42
CA ALA A 521 -5.18 19.17 -43.33
C ALA A 521 -4.79 19.22 -41.85
N GLY A 522 -4.07 18.22 -41.43
CA GLY A 522 -3.35 18.28 -40.15
C GLY A 522 -1.86 18.20 -40.49
N THR A 523 -1.13 19.26 -40.25
CA THR A 523 0.33 19.21 -40.27
C THR A 523 0.79 18.38 -39.09
N PRO A 524 1.75 17.42 -39.26
CA PRO A 524 2.32 16.71 -38.11
C PRO A 524 2.89 17.70 -37.08
N PHE A 525 2.71 17.43 -35.83
CA PHE A 525 3.19 18.25 -34.71
C PHE A 525 4.68 18.61 -34.86
N ASP A 526 5.50 17.65 -35.28
CA ASP A 526 6.94 17.86 -35.46
C ASP A 526 7.29 18.85 -36.57
N GLU A 527 6.48 18.94 -37.61
CA GLU A 527 6.66 19.96 -38.66
C GLU A 527 6.33 21.36 -38.14
N ILE A 528 5.26 21.48 -37.34
CA ILE A 528 4.88 22.76 -36.71
C ILE A 528 5.95 23.21 -35.73
N ARG A 529 6.47 22.31 -34.91
CA ARG A 529 7.56 22.56 -33.96
C ARG A 529 8.84 23.00 -34.68
N GLN A 530 9.24 22.30 -35.73
CA GLN A 530 10.41 22.68 -36.50
C GLN A 530 10.25 24.06 -37.13
N ASN A 531 9.06 24.40 -37.60
CA ASN A 531 8.76 25.72 -38.17
C ASN A 531 8.76 26.81 -37.09
N ALA A 532 8.26 26.52 -35.87
CA ALA A 532 8.31 27.43 -34.74
C ALA A 532 9.75 27.70 -34.27
N ILE A 533 10.58 26.67 -34.18
CA ILE A 533 12.02 26.77 -33.87
C ILE A 533 12.77 27.60 -34.94
N LYS A 534 12.50 27.36 -36.23
CA LYS A 534 13.09 28.16 -37.33
C LYS A 534 12.71 29.64 -37.22
N LYS A 535 11.46 29.97 -36.90
CA LYS A 535 11.00 31.36 -36.68
C LYS A 535 11.67 32.03 -35.49
N ARG A 536 11.92 31.28 -34.43
CA ARG A 536 12.59 31.79 -33.22
C ARG A 536 14.07 32.06 -33.48
N ASN A 537 14.77 31.16 -34.16
CA ASN A 537 16.18 31.29 -34.52
C ASN A 537 16.42 32.30 -35.68
N GLY A 538 15.40 32.62 -36.47
CA GLY A 538 15.49 33.63 -37.53
C GLY A 538 15.23 35.07 -37.12
N ARG A 539 14.80 35.31 -35.88
CA ARG A 539 14.63 36.66 -35.29
C ARG A 539 15.84 37.16 -34.51
N GLY A 540 16.91 36.39 -34.47
CA GLY A 540 18.19 36.72 -33.83
C GLY A 540 19.32 37.06 -34.82
N LYS A 541 18.99 37.66 -35.96
CA LYS A 541 19.98 38.33 -36.86
C LYS A 541 19.61 39.79 -37.03
#